data_32fceb30ea77d3e4b86a78c5ee834522
#
_entry.id   32fceb30ea77d3e4b86a78c5ee834522
#
_cell.length_a   1.000
_cell.length_b   1.000
_cell.length_c   1.000
_cell.angle_alpha   90.00
_cell.angle_beta   90.00
_cell.angle_gamma   90.00
#
_symmetry.space_group_name_H-M   'P 1'
#
loop_
_entity.id
_entity.type
_entity.pdbx_description
1 polymer ?
#
loop_
_entity_poly.entity_id
_entity_poly.type
_entity_poly.pdbx_seq_one_letter_code
_entity_poly.pdbx_strand_id
1 'polypeptide(L)'
;MTNSSPSLPAEQQNYAAPQGHGAPIPTAPILVMEGVCLSFGPKRVLDGLTFNVRRGECFGFLGPSGAGKTTTIKLLTRQLTQDTGRIQLFGRPIEHASNADYDRIGILSDTSALYERLSIEENLRLYASIRGRGQHDIDRLLERMKLSDDRRTLIKNCSKGMRQRAALLCALVHAPELLFLDEPTSGLDPAARAEVHRMLSELKRAGATIFITTHDMAEAEALCDRLAILDRGRIIALDAPQSLSMKFARNRIVITTRTRGVLELTRDAAAADTVHDLLAANEVLAIHSDEPNLEEVFLELTGRSL
;
A
#
# COMPACT_ATOMS: atom_id res chain seq x y z
N MET A 1 54.80 3.77 -7.99
CA MET A 1 53.61 3.01 -8.44
C MET A 1 52.53 3.24 -7.41
N THR A 2 51.73 4.26 -7.64
CA THR A 2 50.66 4.72 -6.73
C THR A 2 49.35 4.17 -7.24
N ASN A 3 48.74 3.31 -6.44
CA ASN A 3 47.47 2.67 -6.71
C ASN A 3 46.34 3.63 -6.31
N SER A 4 45.70 4.27 -7.27
CA SER A 4 44.51 5.10 -7.08
C SER A 4 43.28 4.22 -7.27
N SER A 5 42.58 3.93 -6.17
CA SER A 5 41.23 3.36 -6.22
C SER A 5 40.24 4.40 -6.72
N PRO A 6 39.28 4.05 -7.58
CA PRO A 6 38.27 4.98 -8.02
C PRO A 6 37.22 5.19 -6.90
N SER A 7 37.03 6.44 -6.52
CA SER A 7 35.95 6.90 -5.64
C SER A 7 34.61 6.74 -6.35
N LEU A 8 33.67 6.08 -5.72
CA LEU A 8 32.26 6.01 -6.09
C LEU A 8 31.62 7.39 -5.97
N PRO A 9 30.76 7.81 -6.91
CA PRO A 9 30.06 9.09 -6.81
C PRO A 9 28.98 9.03 -5.72
N ALA A 10 29.04 10.00 -4.82
CA ALA A 10 28.03 10.29 -3.82
C ALA A 10 26.87 11.03 -4.49
N GLU A 11 25.81 10.30 -4.89
CA GLU A 11 24.50 10.87 -5.22
C GLU A 11 23.38 10.02 -4.65
N GLN A 12 23.27 10.07 -3.31
CA GLN A 12 22.03 9.77 -2.60
C GLN A 12 21.51 11.07 -2.01
N GLN A 13 20.94 11.94 -2.84
CA GLN A 13 20.21 13.10 -2.36
C GLN A 13 18.71 12.85 -2.41
N ASN A 14 18.23 12.45 -1.28
CA ASN A 14 16.96 12.55 -0.58
C ASN A 14 15.81 13.24 -1.33
N TYR A 15 14.71 12.46 -1.46
CA TYR A 15 13.37 13.02 -1.31
C TYR A 15 13.39 13.82 -0.02
N ALA A 16 13.32 15.15 -0.11
CA ALA A 16 13.17 15.97 1.06
C ALA A 16 11.78 15.72 1.62
N ALA A 17 11.71 14.76 2.56
CA ALA A 17 10.63 14.74 3.53
C ALA A 17 10.56 16.14 4.15
N PRO A 18 9.37 16.63 4.56
CA PRO A 18 9.27 17.85 5.31
C PRO A 18 10.29 17.76 6.45
N GLN A 19 11.25 18.71 6.51
CA GLN A 19 12.29 18.77 7.54
C GLN A 19 11.59 19.07 8.87
N GLY A 20 11.05 18.02 9.50
CA GLY A 20 10.71 18.02 10.90
C GLY A 20 12.02 17.85 11.67
N HIS A 21 12.50 18.90 12.29
CA HIS A 21 13.51 18.85 13.34
C HIS A 21 13.15 17.72 14.29
N GLY A 22 14.12 16.90 14.72
CA GLY A 22 14.06 15.70 15.55
C GLY A 22 13.13 15.67 16.76
N ALA A 23 11.87 16.00 16.56
CA ALA A 23 10.80 15.69 17.49
C ALA A 23 10.51 14.18 17.43
N PRO A 24 10.28 13.51 18.56
CA PRO A 24 9.89 12.12 18.57
C PRO A 24 8.68 11.95 17.67
N ILE A 25 8.70 10.92 16.80
CA ILE A 25 7.57 10.58 15.91
C ILE A 25 6.33 10.52 16.80
N PRO A 26 5.30 11.35 16.56
CA PRO A 26 4.13 11.35 17.42
C PRO A 26 3.55 9.94 17.48
N THR A 27 3.44 9.36 18.68
CA THR A 27 2.89 8.01 18.92
C THR A 27 1.41 7.91 18.56
N ALA A 28 0.73 9.07 18.43
CA ALA A 28 -0.68 9.15 18.07
C ALA A 28 -0.91 8.79 16.59
N PRO A 29 -1.95 8.00 16.29
CA PRO A 29 -2.31 7.64 14.92
C PRO A 29 -2.66 8.89 14.10
N ILE A 30 -2.36 8.84 12.78
CA ILE A 30 -2.70 9.92 11.84
C ILE A 30 -4.17 9.88 11.45
N LEU A 31 -4.76 8.68 11.48
CA LEU A 31 -6.15 8.40 11.13
C LEU A 31 -6.75 7.44 12.16
N VAL A 32 -7.98 7.70 12.61
CA VAL A 32 -8.76 6.81 13.48
C VAL A 32 -10.17 6.73 12.94
N MET A 33 -10.71 5.52 12.85
CA MET A 33 -12.14 5.24 12.63
C MET A 33 -12.67 4.41 13.80
N GLU A 34 -13.84 4.79 14.33
CA GLU A 34 -14.48 4.12 15.49
C GLU A 34 -15.96 3.91 15.22
N GLY A 35 -16.36 2.64 15.07
CA GLY A 35 -17.75 2.23 14.90
C GLY A 35 -18.45 2.85 13.68
N VAL A 36 -17.73 3.12 12.61
CA VAL A 36 -18.25 3.85 11.46
C VAL A 36 -19.19 2.98 10.63
N CYS A 37 -20.42 3.48 10.46
CA CYS A 37 -21.43 2.88 9.59
C CYS A 37 -21.82 3.85 8.48
N LEU A 38 -22.16 3.27 7.31
CA LEU A 38 -22.71 4.00 6.17
C LEU A 38 -23.69 3.13 5.40
N SER A 39 -24.84 3.71 5.03
CA SER A 39 -25.86 3.07 4.21
C SER A 39 -26.21 3.92 3.00
N PHE A 40 -26.56 3.28 1.89
CA PHE A 40 -27.22 3.91 0.73
C PHE A 40 -28.64 3.38 0.62
N GLY A 41 -29.60 4.18 1.09
CA GLY A 41 -30.97 3.73 1.24
C GLY A 41 -31.05 2.52 2.19
N PRO A 42 -31.67 1.39 1.80
CA PRO A 42 -31.77 0.22 2.67
C PRO A 42 -30.48 -0.62 2.75
N LYS A 43 -29.50 -0.34 1.88
CA LYS A 43 -28.28 -1.13 1.79
C LYS A 43 -27.18 -0.58 2.72
N ARG A 44 -26.85 -1.30 3.79
CA ARG A 44 -25.67 -1.02 4.60
C ARG A 44 -24.41 -1.43 3.85
N VAL A 45 -23.50 -0.48 3.64
CA VAL A 45 -22.26 -0.65 2.89
C VAL A 45 -21.06 -0.74 3.81
N LEU A 46 -21.09 0.01 4.92
CA LEU A 46 -20.08 -0.09 5.98
C LEU A 46 -20.79 -0.34 7.30
N ASP A 47 -20.29 -1.27 8.11
CA ASP A 47 -20.94 -1.75 9.30
C ASP A 47 -19.95 -1.87 10.49
N GLY A 48 -19.84 -0.79 11.26
CA GLY A 48 -19.06 -0.74 12.48
C GLY A 48 -17.54 -0.74 12.26
N LEU A 49 -17.03 -0.13 11.18
CA LEU A 49 -15.59 -0.09 10.91
C LEU A 49 -14.83 0.58 12.04
N THR A 50 -13.85 -0.15 12.61
CA THR A 50 -12.98 0.36 13.68
C THR A 50 -11.53 -0.04 13.37
N PHE A 51 -10.68 0.97 13.14
CA PHE A 51 -9.24 0.80 12.93
C PHE A 51 -8.51 2.13 13.09
N ASN A 52 -7.19 2.06 13.14
CA ASN A 52 -6.34 3.23 13.12
C ASN A 52 -5.17 3.04 12.15
N VAL A 53 -4.61 4.15 11.66
CA VAL A 53 -3.40 4.18 10.84
C VAL A 53 -2.33 4.97 11.58
N ARG A 54 -1.14 4.38 11.72
CA ARG A 54 0.00 5.01 12.39
C ARG A 54 0.75 5.91 11.41
N ARG A 55 1.48 6.88 11.93
CA ARG A 55 2.34 7.71 11.07
C ARG A 55 3.48 6.88 10.49
N GLY A 56 3.75 7.06 9.20
CA GLY A 56 4.83 6.38 8.49
C GLY A 56 4.57 4.92 8.14
N GLU A 57 3.37 4.36 8.47
CA GLU A 57 3.02 3.01 8.03
C GLU A 57 2.34 2.99 6.66
N CYS A 58 2.48 1.88 5.97
CA CYS A 58 1.63 1.50 4.86
C CYS A 58 0.52 0.58 5.39
N PHE A 59 -0.70 1.10 5.43
CA PHE A 59 -1.89 0.37 5.90
C PHE A 59 -2.73 -0.08 4.72
N GLY A 60 -2.93 -1.40 4.60
CA GLY A 60 -3.69 -2.03 3.54
C GLY A 60 -5.17 -2.22 3.89
N PHE A 61 -6.05 -2.02 2.93
CA PHE A 61 -7.47 -2.33 3.01
C PHE A 61 -7.80 -3.35 1.92
N LEU A 62 -7.76 -4.62 2.29
CA LEU A 62 -7.87 -5.76 1.38
C LEU A 62 -9.30 -6.30 1.36
N GLY A 63 -9.79 -6.67 0.19
CA GLY A 63 -11.12 -7.29 0.08
C GLY A 63 -11.66 -7.29 -1.34
N PRO A 64 -12.74 -8.05 -1.59
CA PRO A 64 -13.35 -8.17 -2.91
C PRO A 64 -13.98 -6.86 -3.39
N SER A 65 -14.31 -6.81 -4.67
CA SER A 65 -15.09 -5.71 -5.24
C SER A 65 -16.44 -5.59 -4.51
N GLY A 66 -16.80 -4.36 -4.15
CA GLY A 66 -18.02 -4.09 -3.40
C GLY A 66 -17.94 -4.31 -1.89
N ALA A 67 -16.78 -4.68 -1.33
CA ALA A 67 -16.60 -4.85 0.12
C ALA A 67 -16.69 -3.53 0.92
N GLY A 68 -16.55 -2.36 0.26
CA GLY A 68 -16.62 -1.05 0.89
C GLY A 68 -15.32 -0.25 0.84
N LYS A 69 -14.27 -0.74 0.17
CA LYS A 69 -12.93 -0.11 0.10
C LYS A 69 -12.98 1.34 -0.40
N THR A 70 -13.44 1.56 -1.63
CA THR A 70 -13.60 2.90 -2.22
C THR A 70 -14.55 3.78 -1.41
N THR A 71 -15.62 3.22 -0.85
CA THR A 71 -16.54 3.94 0.03
C THR A 71 -15.85 4.47 1.27
N THR A 72 -14.94 3.67 1.86
CA THR A 72 -14.13 4.09 3.00
C THR A 72 -13.22 5.27 2.62
N ILE A 73 -12.53 5.21 1.47
CA ILE A 73 -11.72 6.35 0.99
C ILE A 73 -12.59 7.61 0.80
N LYS A 74 -13.80 7.47 0.23
CA LYS A 74 -14.73 8.61 0.06
C LYS A 74 -15.17 9.24 1.38
N LEU A 75 -15.32 8.47 2.45
CA LEU A 75 -15.54 9.00 3.80
C LEU A 75 -14.29 9.74 4.30
N LEU A 76 -13.11 9.14 4.19
CA LEU A 76 -11.85 9.71 4.66
C LEU A 76 -11.43 10.98 3.90
N THR A 77 -11.97 11.16 2.69
CA THR A 77 -11.76 12.36 1.86
C THR A 77 -12.96 13.33 1.87
N ARG A 78 -13.96 13.09 2.77
CA ARG A 78 -15.20 13.89 2.91
C ARG A 78 -16.04 14.02 1.64
N GLN A 79 -15.91 13.10 0.72
CA GLN A 79 -16.85 12.99 -0.42
C GLN A 79 -18.19 12.38 0.02
N LEU A 80 -18.17 11.65 1.16
CA LEU A 80 -19.34 11.08 1.82
C LEU A 80 -19.30 11.43 3.30
N THR A 81 -20.46 11.33 3.98
CA THR A 81 -20.58 11.49 5.43
C THR A 81 -21.13 10.19 6.01
N GLN A 82 -20.57 9.74 7.14
CA GLN A 82 -21.01 8.54 7.84
C GLN A 82 -22.39 8.73 8.48
N ASP A 83 -23.15 7.64 8.62
CA ASP A 83 -24.41 7.64 9.36
C ASP A 83 -24.16 7.69 10.88
N THR A 84 -23.19 6.89 11.34
CA THR A 84 -22.79 6.80 12.75
C THR A 84 -21.29 6.54 12.87
N GLY A 85 -20.76 6.67 14.09
CA GLY A 85 -19.34 6.48 14.39
C GLY A 85 -18.55 7.77 14.35
N ARG A 86 -17.22 7.66 14.52
CA ARG A 86 -16.30 8.79 14.56
C ARG A 86 -15.13 8.56 13.61
N ILE A 87 -14.71 9.62 12.93
CA ILE A 87 -13.50 9.64 12.13
C ILE A 87 -12.63 10.79 12.61
N GLN A 88 -11.36 10.51 12.88
CA GLN A 88 -10.37 11.53 13.19
C GLN A 88 -9.24 11.50 12.17
N LEU A 89 -8.82 12.69 11.74
CA LEU A 89 -7.73 12.88 10.81
C LEU A 89 -6.76 13.91 11.40
N PHE A 90 -5.45 13.59 11.43
CA PHE A 90 -4.43 14.42 12.08
C PHE A 90 -4.76 14.80 13.54
N GLY A 91 -5.44 13.89 14.28
CA GLY A 91 -5.84 14.10 15.67
C GLY A 91 -7.07 14.99 15.88
N ARG A 92 -7.80 15.34 14.82
CA ARG A 92 -9.04 16.15 14.87
C ARG A 92 -10.21 15.38 14.26
N PRO A 93 -11.45 15.63 14.73
CA PRO A 93 -12.64 15.13 14.04
C PRO A 93 -12.62 15.56 12.56
N ILE A 94 -12.96 14.65 11.68
CA ILE A 94 -12.89 14.90 10.22
C ILE A 94 -13.83 16.04 9.77
N GLU A 95 -14.90 16.27 10.51
CA GLU A 95 -15.85 17.38 10.29
C GLU A 95 -15.18 18.75 10.46
N HIS A 96 -14.12 18.80 11.28
CA HIS A 96 -13.35 20.02 11.56
C HIS A 96 -12.05 20.11 10.74
N ALA A 97 -11.83 19.17 9.79
CA ALA A 97 -10.67 19.23 8.92
C ALA A 97 -10.73 20.50 8.03
N SER A 98 -9.62 21.24 8.01
CA SER A 98 -9.43 22.47 7.26
C SER A 98 -8.80 22.21 5.89
N ASN A 99 -8.76 23.23 5.03
CA ASN A 99 -8.03 23.17 3.77
C ASN A 99 -6.54 22.84 4.01
N ALA A 100 -5.94 23.37 5.08
CA ALA A 100 -4.55 23.09 5.43
C ALA A 100 -4.32 21.61 5.78
N ASP A 101 -5.32 20.91 6.32
CA ASP A 101 -5.24 19.45 6.55
C ASP A 101 -5.32 18.70 5.22
N TYR A 102 -6.16 19.14 4.28
CA TYR A 102 -6.24 18.55 2.92
C TYR A 102 -5.01 18.84 2.07
N ASP A 103 -4.27 19.93 2.33
CA ASP A 103 -3.00 20.21 1.68
C ASP A 103 -1.88 19.21 2.05
N ARG A 104 -2.10 18.42 3.09
CA ARG A 104 -1.20 17.36 3.55
C ARG A 104 -1.58 15.97 3.03
N ILE A 105 -2.65 15.88 2.20
CA ILE A 105 -3.21 14.63 1.71
C ILE A 105 -3.03 14.53 0.21
N GLY A 106 -2.50 13.41 -0.27
CA GLY A 106 -2.51 13.00 -1.66
C GLY A 106 -3.59 11.96 -1.90
N ILE A 107 -4.33 12.07 -3.01
CA ILE A 107 -5.42 11.15 -3.32
C ILE A 107 -5.23 10.63 -4.74
N LEU A 108 -5.19 9.30 -4.87
CA LEU A 108 -5.33 8.59 -6.13
C LEU A 108 -6.57 7.72 -6.03
N SER A 109 -7.58 8.00 -6.83
CA SER A 109 -8.81 7.23 -6.91
C SER A 109 -9.20 6.99 -8.37
N ASP A 110 -10.18 6.15 -8.62
CA ASP A 110 -10.79 5.92 -9.93
C ASP A 110 -11.34 7.19 -10.56
N THR A 111 -11.71 8.17 -9.71
CA THR A 111 -12.20 9.49 -10.13
C THR A 111 -11.11 10.56 -10.21
N SER A 112 -9.83 10.20 -9.97
CA SER A 112 -8.69 11.13 -10.11
C SER A 112 -8.55 11.56 -11.56
N ALA A 113 -9.16 12.71 -11.89
CA ALA A 113 -9.29 13.16 -13.26
C ALA A 113 -7.98 13.82 -13.73
N LEU A 114 -7.25 13.13 -14.59
CA LEU A 114 -6.26 13.80 -15.44
C LEU A 114 -7.00 14.50 -16.58
N TYR A 115 -6.57 15.72 -16.90
CA TYR A 115 -7.11 16.46 -18.03
C TYR A 115 -6.59 15.86 -19.35
N GLU A 116 -7.45 15.16 -20.08
CA GLU A 116 -7.08 14.38 -21.26
C GLU A 116 -6.43 15.19 -22.39
N ARG A 117 -6.78 16.47 -22.49
CA ARG A 117 -6.24 17.41 -23.51
C ARG A 117 -4.94 18.06 -23.09
N LEU A 118 -4.48 17.85 -21.87
CA LEU A 118 -3.19 18.30 -21.37
C LEU A 118 -2.19 17.16 -21.46
N SER A 119 -0.91 17.50 -21.59
CA SER A 119 0.20 16.55 -21.47
C SER A 119 0.39 16.08 -20.02
N ILE A 120 1.22 15.07 -19.83
CA ILE A 120 1.61 14.60 -18.49
C ILE A 120 2.19 15.77 -17.68
N GLU A 121 3.13 16.51 -18.24
CA GLU A 121 3.78 17.63 -17.57
C GLU A 121 2.80 18.78 -17.26
N GLU A 122 1.90 19.12 -18.18
CA GLU A 122 0.91 20.16 -17.95
C GLU A 122 -0.08 19.80 -16.85
N ASN A 123 -0.48 18.53 -16.75
CA ASN A 123 -1.26 18.05 -15.61
C ASN A 123 -0.48 18.23 -14.31
N LEU A 124 0.78 17.79 -14.25
CA LEU A 124 1.61 17.96 -13.05
C LEU A 124 1.78 19.43 -12.67
N ARG A 125 2.02 20.32 -13.64
CA ARG A 125 2.12 21.76 -13.41
C ARG A 125 0.83 22.34 -12.83
N LEU A 126 -0.33 21.92 -13.35
CA LEU A 126 -1.61 22.36 -12.83
C LEU A 126 -1.78 21.95 -11.35
N TYR A 127 -1.54 20.68 -11.01
CA TYR A 127 -1.62 20.22 -9.62
C TYR A 127 -0.55 20.88 -8.73
N ALA A 128 0.67 21.06 -9.22
CA ALA A 128 1.74 21.74 -8.50
C ALA A 128 1.40 23.22 -8.22
N SER A 129 0.82 23.94 -9.18
CA SER A 129 0.46 25.35 -9.04
C SER A 129 -0.57 25.58 -7.94
N ILE A 130 -1.55 24.69 -7.81
CA ILE A 130 -2.56 24.74 -6.74
C ILE A 130 -1.91 24.59 -5.35
N ARG A 131 -0.76 23.92 -5.28
CA ARG A 131 -0.05 23.57 -4.03
C ARG A 131 1.25 24.36 -3.83
N GLY A 132 1.53 25.39 -4.66
CA GLY A 132 2.72 26.23 -4.54
C GLY A 132 4.05 25.51 -4.76
N ARG A 133 4.08 24.46 -5.61
CA ARG A 133 5.29 23.69 -5.95
C ARG A 133 5.92 24.14 -7.27
N GLY A 134 7.23 23.98 -7.39
CA GLY A 134 8.01 24.43 -8.54
C GLY A 134 8.27 23.35 -9.60
N GLN A 135 8.84 23.78 -10.74
CA GLN A 135 9.18 22.90 -11.87
C GLN A 135 10.21 21.83 -11.51
N HIS A 136 11.16 22.13 -10.63
CA HIS A 136 12.20 21.16 -10.22
C HIS A 136 11.62 19.91 -9.55
N ASP A 137 10.54 20.06 -8.76
CA ASP A 137 9.86 18.92 -8.14
C ASP A 137 9.21 18.04 -9.21
N ILE A 138 8.66 18.63 -10.28
CA ILE A 138 8.03 17.93 -11.40
C ILE A 138 9.07 17.11 -12.17
N ASP A 139 10.22 17.68 -12.51
CA ASP A 139 11.27 17.00 -13.27
C ASP A 139 11.75 15.75 -12.53
N ARG A 140 12.01 15.86 -11.23
CA ARG A 140 12.41 14.75 -10.38
C ARG A 140 11.35 13.65 -10.29
N LEU A 141 10.06 14.02 -10.19
CA LEU A 141 8.96 13.08 -10.14
C LEU A 141 8.82 12.32 -11.46
N LEU A 142 8.92 13.01 -12.59
CA LEU A 142 8.88 12.40 -13.93
C LEU A 142 10.01 11.39 -14.13
N GLU A 143 11.23 11.74 -13.71
CA GLU A 143 12.39 10.85 -13.80
C GLU A 143 12.19 9.59 -12.97
N ARG A 144 11.73 9.72 -11.73
CA ARG A 144 11.49 8.58 -10.82
C ARG A 144 10.47 7.59 -11.36
N MET A 145 9.48 8.04 -12.12
CA MET A 145 8.46 7.19 -12.75
C MET A 145 8.74 6.86 -14.19
N LYS A 146 9.94 7.17 -14.70
CA LYS A 146 10.34 6.93 -16.10
C LYS A 146 9.32 7.48 -17.09
N LEU A 147 8.90 8.73 -16.86
CA LEU A 147 7.98 9.49 -17.71
C LEU A 147 8.62 10.75 -18.31
N SER A 148 9.95 10.94 -18.15
CA SER A 148 10.66 12.11 -18.63
C SER A 148 10.58 12.26 -20.15
N ASP A 149 10.75 11.17 -20.88
CA ASP A 149 10.72 11.16 -22.36
C ASP A 149 9.27 11.36 -22.87
N ASP A 150 8.28 10.92 -22.10
CA ASP A 150 6.86 11.00 -22.44
C ASP A 150 6.19 12.27 -21.89
N ARG A 151 6.91 13.17 -21.25
CA ARG A 151 6.36 14.34 -20.52
C ARG A 151 5.40 15.18 -21.33
N ARG A 152 5.61 15.27 -22.64
CA ARG A 152 4.78 16.05 -23.59
C ARG A 152 3.64 15.25 -24.20
N THR A 153 3.53 13.98 -23.91
CA THR A 153 2.44 13.12 -24.40
C THR A 153 1.13 13.56 -23.75
N LEU A 154 0.11 13.82 -24.58
CA LEU A 154 -1.23 14.13 -24.09
C LEU A 154 -1.83 12.92 -23.37
N ILE A 155 -2.52 13.13 -22.27
CA ILE A 155 -3.11 12.05 -21.45
C ILE A 155 -4.00 11.13 -22.28
N LYS A 156 -4.80 11.65 -23.23
CA LYS A 156 -5.63 10.83 -24.12
C LYS A 156 -4.84 9.81 -24.96
N ASN A 157 -3.55 10.09 -25.22
CA ASN A 157 -2.64 9.25 -26.02
C ASN A 157 -1.76 8.34 -25.14
N CYS A 158 -1.84 8.46 -23.81
CA CYS A 158 -1.06 7.64 -22.90
C CYS A 158 -1.63 6.22 -22.80
N SER A 159 -0.75 5.24 -22.62
CA SER A 159 -1.14 3.90 -22.20
C SER A 159 -1.81 3.93 -20.82
N LYS A 160 -2.53 2.86 -20.45
CA LYS A 160 -3.13 2.75 -19.11
C LYS A 160 -2.07 2.91 -18.02
N GLY A 161 -0.90 2.27 -18.17
CA GLY A 161 0.20 2.36 -17.22
C GLY A 161 0.80 3.78 -17.12
N MET A 162 0.93 4.49 -18.23
CA MET A 162 1.38 5.88 -18.21
C MET A 162 0.37 6.79 -17.50
N ARG A 163 -0.93 6.63 -17.77
CA ARG A 163 -1.98 7.40 -17.07
C ARG A 163 -1.96 7.16 -15.57
N GLN A 164 -1.85 5.90 -15.14
CA GLN A 164 -1.83 5.55 -13.73
C GLN A 164 -0.62 6.15 -13.02
N ARG A 165 0.58 6.05 -13.63
CA ARG A 165 1.79 6.67 -13.10
C ARG A 165 1.67 8.20 -13.04
N ALA A 166 1.13 8.83 -14.08
CA ALA A 166 0.89 10.28 -14.11
C ALA A 166 -0.11 10.71 -13.02
N ALA A 167 -1.20 9.97 -12.82
CA ALA A 167 -2.17 10.25 -11.77
C ALA A 167 -1.54 10.13 -10.37
N LEU A 168 -0.72 9.10 -10.14
CA LEU A 168 0.03 8.95 -8.90
C LEU A 168 0.98 10.14 -8.68
N LEU A 169 1.69 10.61 -9.72
CA LEU A 169 2.54 11.78 -9.61
C LEU A 169 1.77 13.05 -9.26
N CYS A 170 0.57 13.24 -9.81
CA CYS A 170 -0.30 14.36 -9.45
C CYS A 170 -0.71 14.32 -7.96
N ALA A 171 -0.95 13.11 -7.42
CA ALA A 171 -1.23 12.93 -5.99
C ALA A 171 -0.01 13.20 -5.10
N LEU A 172 1.20 13.12 -5.65
CA LEU A 172 2.47 13.24 -4.92
C LEU A 172 3.15 14.62 -5.05
N VAL A 173 2.75 15.43 -6.03
CA VAL A 173 3.49 16.64 -6.43
C VAL A 173 3.69 17.65 -5.29
N HIS A 174 2.82 17.62 -4.29
CA HIS A 174 2.87 18.52 -3.12
C HIS A 174 3.51 17.87 -1.87
N ALA A 175 4.15 16.69 -2.01
CA ALA A 175 4.80 15.96 -0.93
C ALA A 175 3.89 15.73 0.29
N PRO A 176 2.75 15.01 0.13
CA PRO A 176 1.77 14.81 1.19
C PRO A 176 2.33 13.95 2.33
N GLU A 177 1.79 14.16 3.55
CA GLU A 177 2.08 13.32 4.73
C GLU A 177 1.27 12.03 4.73
N LEU A 178 0.07 12.06 4.14
CA LEU A 178 -0.86 10.94 4.05
C LEU A 178 -1.32 10.76 2.60
N LEU A 179 -1.21 9.53 2.11
CA LEU A 179 -1.67 9.13 0.78
C LEU A 179 -2.86 8.19 0.89
N PHE A 180 -3.93 8.50 0.19
CA PHE A 180 -5.04 7.58 -0.07
C PHE A 180 -4.93 7.07 -1.50
N LEU A 181 -4.72 5.77 -1.66
CA LEU A 181 -4.51 5.12 -2.96
C LEU A 181 -5.57 4.04 -3.16
N ASP A 182 -6.49 4.27 -4.10
CA ASP A 182 -7.50 3.28 -4.46
C ASP A 182 -7.03 2.44 -5.64
N GLU A 183 -6.66 1.19 -5.37
CA GLU A 183 -6.18 0.20 -6.34
C GLU A 183 -5.08 0.75 -7.27
N PRO A 184 -3.95 1.27 -6.75
CA PRO A 184 -2.97 2.04 -7.52
C PRO A 184 -2.29 1.26 -8.64
N THR A 185 -2.28 -0.06 -8.60
CA THR A 185 -1.64 -0.92 -9.60
C THR A 185 -2.63 -1.72 -10.44
N SER A 186 -3.93 -1.49 -10.27
CA SER A 186 -4.96 -2.23 -11.00
C SER A 186 -4.79 -2.12 -12.51
N GLY A 187 -4.68 -3.29 -13.16
CA GLY A 187 -4.54 -3.40 -14.61
C GLY A 187 -3.23 -2.85 -15.17
N LEU A 188 -2.18 -2.71 -14.36
CA LEU A 188 -0.83 -2.45 -14.81
C LEU A 188 -0.13 -3.75 -15.21
N ASP A 189 0.76 -3.66 -16.21
CA ASP A 189 1.70 -4.72 -16.49
C ASP A 189 2.72 -4.89 -15.33
N PRO A 190 3.42 -6.04 -15.26
CA PRO A 190 4.34 -6.30 -14.15
C PRO A 190 5.46 -5.27 -13.98
N ALA A 191 5.97 -4.69 -15.07
CA ALA A 191 7.05 -3.71 -15.03
C ALA A 191 6.55 -2.37 -14.45
N ALA A 192 5.38 -1.89 -14.91
CA ALA A 192 4.75 -0.68 -14.40
C ALA A 192 4.35 -0.85 -12.92
N ARG A 193 3.84 -2.03 -12.53
CA ARG A 193 3.53 -2.36 -11.12
C ARG A 193 4.77 -2.27 -10.25
N ALA A 194 5.89 -2.88 -10.68
CA ALA A 194 7.15 -2.84 -9.92
C ALA A 194 7.66 -1.41 -9.70
N GLU A 195 7.50 -0.51 -10.69
CA GLU A 195 7.87 0.90 -10.54
C GLU A 195 7.00 1.61 -9.49
N VAL A 196 5.69 1.37 -9.50
CA VAL A 196 4.77 1.92 -8.49
C VAL A 196 5.15 1.40 -7.09
N HIS A 197 5.35 0.08 -6.94
CA HIS A 197 5.75 -0.52 -5.65
C HIS A 197 7.07 0.06 -5.13
N ARG A 198 8.06 0.23 -6.02
CA ARG A 198 9.34 0.84 -5.66
C ARG A 198 9.13 2.28 -5.14
N MET A 199 8.36 3.10 -5.86
CA MET A 199 8.09 4.47 -5.44
C MET A 199 7.34 4.52 -4.08
N LEU A 200 6.29 3.71 -3.89
CA LEU A 200 5.55 3.66 -2.63
C LEU A 200 6.46 3.23 -1.45
N SER A 201 7.34 2.24 -1.68
CA SER A 201 8.32 1.80 -0.67
C SER A 201 9.33 2.90 -0.33
N GLU A 202 9.76 3.70 -1.29
CA GLU A 202 10.65 4.84 -1.07
C GLU A 202 9.94 5.98 -0.31
N LEU A 203 8.68 6.27 -0.64
CA LEU A 203 7.88 7.27 0.06
C LEU A 203 7.66 6.88 1.52
N LYS A 204 7.32 5.61 1.79
CA LYS A 204 7.19 5.07 3.14
C LYS A 204 8.49 5.20 3.92
N ARG A 205 9.64 4.81 3.34
CA ARG A 205 10.96 5.00 3.97
C ARG A 205 11.29 6.46 4.26
N ALA A 206 10.76 7.40 3.46
CA ALA A 206 10.88 8.83 3.69
C ALA A 206 9.89 9.38 4.74
N GLY A 207 9.08 8.51 5.37
CA GLY A 207 8.16 8.87 6.45
C GLY A 207 6.72 9.18 6.01
N ALA A 208 6.39 9.04 4.72
CA ALA A 208 5.01 9.19 4.28
C ALA A 208 4.13 8.06 4.83
N THR A 209 2.91 8.40 5.23
CA THR A 209 1.88 7.43 5.60
C THR A 209 1.06 7.06 4.39
N ILE A 210 0.81 5.78 4.15
CA ILE A 210 0.09 5.30 2.98
C ILE A 210 -1.12 4.48 3.44
N PHE A 211 -2.30 4.85 2.99
CA PHE A 211 -3.51 4.04 3.06
C PHE A 211 -3.83 3.53 1.65
N ILE A 212 -3.69 2.23 1.44
CA ILE A 212 -3.88 1.61 0.13
C ILE A 212 -5.05 0.64 0.16
N THR A 213 -5.94 0.71 -0.85
CA THR A 213 -6.91 -0.34 -1.09
C THR A 213 -6.44 -1.23 -2.21
N THR A 214 -6.63 -2.52 -2.07
CA THR A 214 -6.29 -3.49 -3.10
C THR A 214 -7.15 -4.75 -2.98
N HIS A 215 -7.28 -5.47 -4.07
CA HIS A 215 -7.76 -6.86 -4.10
C HIS A 215 -6.61 -7.83 -4.41
N ASP A 216 -5.39 -7.32 -4.66
CA ASP A 216 -4.21 -8.12 -4.95
C ASP A 216 -3.47 -8.44 -3.63
N MET A 217 -3.49 -9.72 -3.25
CA MET A 217 -2.88 -10.21 -2.02
C MET A 217 -1.36 -10.03 -2.02
N ALA A 218 -0.72 -10.28 -3.16
CA ALA A 218 0.72 -10.13 -3.29
C ALA A 218 1.16 -8.66 -3.13
N GLU A 219 0.34 -7.72 -3.63
CA GLU A 219 0.57 -6.30 -3.39
C GLU A 219 0.47 -5.95 -1.90
N ALA A 220 -0.57 -6.46 -1.23
CA ALA A 220 -0.77 -6.22 0.20
C ALA A 220 0.39 -6.79 1.03
N GLU A 221 0.85 -8.01 0.74
CA GLU A 221 2.01 -8.63 1.40
C GLU A 221 3.31 -7.84 1.17
N ALA A 222 3.52 -7.35 -0.05
CA ALA A 222 4.75 -6.65 -0.42
C ALA A 222 4.88 -5.24 0.17
N LEU A 223 3.76 -4.52 0.34
CA LEU A 223 3.77 -3.10 0.69
C LEU A 223 3.34 -2.79 2.11
N CYS A 224 2.37 -3.56 2.66
CA CYS A 224 1.69 -3.17 3.88
C CYS A 224 2.43 -3.64 5.14
N ASP A 225 2.51 -2.75 6.14
CA ASP A 225 2.98 -3.11 7.49
C ASP A 225 1.86 -3.78 8.30
N ARG A 226 0.64 -3.29 8.10
CA ARG A 226 -0.59 -3.85 8.64
C ARG A 226 -1.68 -3.76 7.58
N LEU A 227 -2.63 -4.67 7.67
CA LEU A 227 -3.79 -4.64 6.79
C LEU A 227 -5.06 -5.04 7.52
N ALA A 228 -6.17 -4.50 7.05
CA ALA A 228 -7.50 -4.93 7.40
C ALA A 228 -8.10 -5.72 6.23
N ILE A 229 -8.57 -6.93 6.51
CA ILE A 229 -9.35 -7.71 5.56
C ILE A 229 -10.81 -7.30 5.70
N LEU A 230 -11.38 -6.80 4.62
CA LEU A 230 -12.75 -6.29 4.56
C LEU A 230 -13.65 -7.26 3.80
N ASP A 231 -14.73 -7.67 4.42
CA ASP A 231 -15.80 -8.41 3.77
C ASP A 231 -17.17 -7.84 4.16
N ARG A 232 -18.03 -7.61 3.14
CA ARG A 232 -19.40 -7.10 3.32
C ARG A 232 -19.52 -5.91 4.27
N GLY A 233 -18.59 -4.96 4.14
CA GLY A 233 -18.58 -3.74 4.95
C GLY A 233 -18.07 -3.90 6.37
N ARG A 234 -17.51 -5.05 6.74
CA ARG A 234 -16.92 -5.32 8.07
C ARG A 234 -15.46 -5.71 7.97
N ILE A 235 -14.67 -5.30 8.95
CA ILE A 235 -13.30 -5.81 9.12
C ILE A 235 -13.41 -7.18 9.78
N ILE A 236 -12.92 -8.23 9.09
CA ILE A 236 -12.93 -9.61 9.58
C ILE A 236 -11.57 -10.04 10.14
N ALA A 237 -10.50 -9.37 9.75
CA ALA A 237 -9.17 -9.53 10.35
C ALA A 237 -8.39 -8.23 10.21
N LEU A 238 -7.49 -7.95 11.17
CA LEU A 238 -6.61 -6.80 11.17
C LEU A 238 -5.31 -7.16 11.87
N ASP A 239 -4.20 -7.23 11.13
CA ASP A 239 -2.85 -7.43 11.66
C ASP A 239 -1.79 -7.18 10.57
N ALA A 240 -0.50 -7.43 10.90
CA ALA A 240 0.55 -7.52 9.88
C ALA A 240 0.30 -8.75 8.98
N PRO A 241 0.63 -8.68 7.66
CA PRO A 241 0.44 -9.81 6.74
C PRO A 241 1.01 -11.11 7.27
N GLN A 242 2.26 -11.11 7.70
CA GLN A 242 2.93 -12.27 8.27
C GLN A 242 2.26 -12.80 9.53
N SER A 243 1.76 -11.90 10.41
CA SER A 243 1.05 -12.30 11.62
C SER A 243 -0.28 -13.00 11.29
N LEU A 244 -0.97 -12.55 10.24
CA LEU A 244 -2.18 -13.21 9.75
C LEU A 244 -1.86 -14.61 9.25
N SER A 245 -0.88 -14.78 8.36
CA SER A 245 -0.45 -16.09 7.87
C SER A 245 -0.07 -17.03 9.02
N MET A 246 0.68 -16.54 10.01
CA MET A 246 1.08 -17.34 11.18
C MET A 246 -0.11 -17.76 12.06
N LYS A 247 -1.15 -16.95 12.21
CA LYS A 247 -2.35 -17.30 12.98
C LYS A 247 -3.13 -18.48 12.38
N PHE A 248 -3.04 -18.63 11.06
CA PHE A 248 -3.68 -19.71 10.30
C PHE A 248 -2.67 -20.79 9.88
N ALA A 249 -1.41 -20.71 10.36
CA ALA A 249 -0.40 -21.71 10.07
C ALA A 249 -0.86 -23.09 10.54
N ARG A 250 -0.74 -24.07 9.64
CA ARG A 250 -1.03 -25.46 9.94
C ARG A 250 0.13 -26.04 10.73
N ASN A 251 -0.16 -27.00 11.60
CA ASN A 251 0.87 -27.67 12.39
C ASN A 251 1.67 -28.68 11.53
N ARG A 252 2.25 -28.20 10.41
CA ARG A 252 3.01 -29.00 9.46
C ARG A 252 4.34 -28.35 9.08
N ILE A 253 5.28 -29.20 8.67
CA ILE A 253 6.56 -28.83 8.06
C ILE A 253 6.58 -29.45 6.67
N VAL A 254 6.92 -28.64 5.67
CA VAL A 254 7.10 -29.05 4.28
C VAL A 254 8.59 -29.10 3.97
N ILE A 255 9.11 -30.25 3.57
CA ILE A 255 10.52 -30.47 3.26
C ILE A 255 10.64 -30.83 1.79
N THR A 256 11.36 -30.03 1.04
CA THR A 256 11.75 -30.39 -0.33
C THR A 256 13.08 -31.14 -0.28
N THR A 257 13.09 -32.35 -0.80
CA THR A 257 14.28 -33.21 -0.80
C THR A 257 14.85 -33.41 -2.20
N ARG A 258 16.12 -33.83 -2.29
CA ARG A 258 16.82 -34.08 -3.58
C ARG A 258 16.24 -35.28 -4.33
N THR A 259 15.92 -36.35 -3.60
CA THR A 259 15.58 -37.65 -4.20
C THR A 259 14.16 -38.09 -3.94
N ARG A 260 13.53 -37.64 -2.85
CA ARG A 260 12.19 -38.10 -2.40
C ARG A 260 11.06 -37.13 -2.73
N GLY A 261 11.37 -35.98 -3.39
CA GLY A 261 10.39 -34.94 -3.67
C GLY A 261 10.00 -34.15 -2.43
N VAL A 262 8.73 -33.77 -2.33
CA VAL A 262 8.17 -32.97 -1.22
C VAL A 262 7.59 -33.92 -0.16
N LEU A 263 8.03 -33.73 1.07
CA LEU A 263 7.53 -34.46 2.26
C LEU A 263 6.77 -33.48 3.16
N GLU A 264 5.59 -33.88 3.60
CA GLU A 264 4.81 -33.14 4.60
C GLU A 264 4.84 -33.92 5.91
N LEU A 265 5.29 -33.28 6.98
CA LEU A 265 5.38 -33.85 8.32
C LEU A 265 4.54 -33.03 9.30
N THR A 266 3.86 -33.71 10.22
CA THR A 266 3.26 -33.04 11.38
C THR A 266 4.39 -32.46 12.26
N ARG A 267 4.21 -31.26 12.76
CA ARG A 267 5.22 -30.56 13.60
C ARG A 267 5.21 -31.17 15.02
N ASP A 268 5.84 -32.34 15.19
CA ASP A 268 5.96 -33.09 16.43
C ASP A 268 7.39 -33.62 16.63
N ALA A 269 7.61 -34.39 17.68
CA ALA A 269 8.90 -34.97 17.99
C ALA A 269 9.42 -35.93 16.91
N ALA A 270 8.51 -36.71 16.27
CA ALA A 270 8.89 -37.66 15.22
C ALA A 270 9.40 -36.93 13.95
N ALA A 271 8.84 -35.74 13.66
CA ALA A 271 9.33 -34.92 12.58
C ALA A 271 10.78 -34.41 12.84
N ALA A 272 11.14 -34.16 14.10
CA ALA A 272 12.47 -33.71 14.43
C ALA A 272 13.52 -34.76 14.07
N ASP A 273 13.28 -36.03 14.36
CA ASP A 273 14.16 -37.15 13.99
C ASP A 273 14.26 -37.30 12.48
N THR A 274 13.14 -37.21 11.76
CA THR A 274 13.11 -37.27 10.29
C THR A 274 13.89 -36.10 9.66
N VAL A 275 13.71 -34.89 10.18
CA VAL A 275 14.45 -33.70 9.70
C VAL A 275 15.95 -33.87 9.95
N HIS A 276 16.33 -34.38 11.13
CA HIS A 276 17.72 -34.65 11.48
C HIS A 276 18.36 -35.62 10.48
N ASP A 277 17.72 -36.75 10.21
CA ASP A 277 18.22 -37.79 9.30
C ASP A 277 18.36 -37.26 7.86
N LEU A 278 17.37 -36.49 7.38
CA LEU A 278 17.42 -35.89 6.06
C LEU A 278 18.53 -34.84 5.92
N LEU A 279 18.80 -34.06 6.98
CA LEU A 279 19.90 -33.09 7.02
C LEU A 279 21.24 -33.82 7.06
N ALA A 280 21.39 -34.88 7.88
CA ALA A 280 22.60 -35.69 7.97
C ALA A 280 22.93 -36.37 6.64
N ALA A 281 21.91 -36.80 5.89
CA ALA A 281 22.04 -37.40 4.57
C ALA A 281 22.26 -36.37 3.45
N ASN A 282 22.30 -35.05 3.71
CA ASN A 282 22.38 -33.96 2.72
C ASN A 282 21.25 -34.02 1.68
N GLU A 283 20.07 -34.52 2.06
CA GLU A 283 18.89 -34.69 1.20
C GLU A 283 18.02 -33.43 1.14
N VAL A 284 18.13 -32.53 2.12
CA VAL A 284 17.28 -31.35 2.23
C VAL A 284 17.68 -30.26 1.24
N LEU A 285 16.71 -29.79 0.42
CA LEU A 285 16.84 -28.62 -0.44
C LEU A 285 16.20 -27.39 0.21
N ALA A 286 15.04 -27.55 0.85
CA ALA A 286 14.35 -26.49 1.56
C ALA A 286 13.48 -27.06 2.68
N ILE A 287 13.29 -26.28 3.74
CA ILE A 287 12.34 -26.57 4.83
C ILE A 287 11.48 -25.32 5.01
N HIS A 288 10.18 -25.49 5.01
CA HIS A 288 9.21 -24.43 5.23
C HIS A 288 8.19 -24.87 6.28
N SER A 289 7.69 -23.96 7.09
CA SER A 289 6.42 -24.13 7.79
C SER A 289 5.27 -24.03 6.78
N ASP A 290 4.18 -24.76 7.02
CA ASP A 290 2.96 -24.67 6.20
C ASP A 290 2.18 -23.41 6.64
N GLU A 291 2.64 -22.26 6.17
CA GLU A 291 2.02 -20.97 6.42
C GLU A 291 1.17 -20.59 5.20
N PRO A 292 -0.15 -20.42 5.38
CA PRO A 292 -1.02 -20.03 4.28
C PRO A 292 -0.67 -18.61 3.84
N ASN A 293 -0.77 -18.34 2.54
CA ASN A 293 -0.73 -16.98 2.01
C ASN A 293 -2.01 -16.23 2.35
N LEU A 294 -2.06 -14.91 2.12
CA LEU A 294 -3.24 -14.11 2.43
C LEU A 294 -4.50 -14.56 1.67
N GLU A 295 -4.37 -15.18 0.49
CA GLU A 295 -5.49 -15.70 -0.29
C GLU A 295 -6.15 -16.89 0.43
N GLU A 296 -5.33 -17.80 0.94
CA GLU A 296 -5.80 -18.93 1.74
C GLU A 296 -6.40 -18.47 3.07
N VAL A 297 -5.78 -17.47 3.73
CA VAL A 297 -6.33 -16.83 4.94
C VAL A 297 -7.71 -16.22 4.65
N PHE A 298 -7.85 -15.50 3.54
CA PHE A 298 -9.13 -14.93 3.15
C PHE A 298 -10.19 -16.01 2.88
N LEU A 299 -9.80 -17.05 2.15
CA LEU A 299 -10.69 -18.19 1.87
C LEU A 299 -11.16 -18.87 3.16
N GLU A 300 -10.26 -19.08 4.12
CA GLU A 300 -10.59 -19.69 5.41
C GLU A 300 -11.53 -18.81 6.25
N LEU A 301 -11.32 -17.49 6.25
CA LEU A 301 -12.17 -16.53 6.96
C LEU A 301 -13.55 -16.34 6.35
N THR A 302 -13.70 -16.45 5.01
CA THR A 302 -14.92 -16.07 4.29
C THR A 302 -15.65 -17.25 3.64
N GLY A 303 -14.97 -18.39 3.48
CA GLY A 303 -15.45 -19.56 2.73
C GLY A 303 -15.52 -19.37 1.21
N ARG A 304 -14.88 -18.31 0.68
CA ARG A 304 -14.87 -17.97 -0.76
C ARG A 304 -13.56 -17.29 -1.16
N SER A 305 -13.15 -17.47 -2.41
CA SER A 305 -12.05 -16.69 -2.99
C SER A 305 -12.44 -15.22 -3.25
N LEU A 306 -11.45 -14.37 -3.43
CA LEU A 306 -11.60 -12.95 -3.77
C LEU A 306 -12.23 -12.72 -5.13
#